data_068435fc378f6c685aa8da381a1e50d5
#
_entry.id   068435fc378f6c685aa8da381a1e50d5
#
_cell.length_a   1.000
_cell.length_b   1.000
_cell.length_c   1.000
_cell.angle_alpha   90.00
_cell.angle_beta   90.00
_cell.angle_gamma   90.00
#
_symmetry.space_group_name_H-M   'P 1'
#
loop_
_entity.id
_entity.type
_entity.pdbx_description
1 polymer ?
#
loop_
_entity_poly.entity_id
_entity_poly.type
_entity_poly.pdbx_seq_one_letter_code
_entity_poly.pdbx_strand_id
1 'polypeptide(L)'
;APPRFNADATLGRIDIAPTEIDTSPRVDIGVVADIKVALGQLIAACDGKITPATYQSWRDRLAGTNASKVAEQEKVLANDATPIHPLRLCKEVGDFLDRDAVLVVDGQEILNYGRQSIPTFTPRHRINSGCFGTMGVGLPFGVGAKIAKPDNQVLVLHGDGSFGLNAMEMDTCVRHGVPITVVISLNGGWTADPDGDKPGRDLGYKRYDLMAEAFGCHAEYVESPDDIRPALERAAEANAAGKPALVNVVADHTARATTTAFTRYTT
;
A
#
# COMPACT_ATOMS: atom_id res chain seq x y z
N ALA A 1 20.84 -16.76 4.74
CA ALA A 1 19.39 -16.66 4.99
C ALA A 1 18.74 -18.01 4.74
N PRO A 2 17.76 -18.45 5.51
CA PRO A 2 17.08 -19.69 5.23
C PRO A 2 16.39 -19.59 3.86
N PRO A 3 16.41 -20.67 3.06
CA PRO A 3 15.77 -20.66 1.75
C PRO A 3 14.26 -20.37 1.94
N ARG A 4 13.73 -19.46 1.14
CA ARG A 4 12.28 -19.13 1.15
C ARG A 4 11.41 -20.25 0.60
N PHE A 5 12.04 -21.15 -0.13
CA PHE A 5 11.41 -22.30 -0.75
C PHE A 5 11.93 -23.59 -0.09
N ASN A 6 11.09 -24.61 -0.11
CA ASN A 6 11.53 -25.94 0.29
C ASN A 6 12.79 -26.32 -0.52
N ALA A 7 13.78 -26.93 0.15
CA ALA A 7 15.01 -27.35 -0.48
C ALA A 7 14.79 -28.31 -1.65
N ASP A 8 13.72 -29.12 -1.57
CA ASP A 8 13.34 -30.12 -2.57
C ASP A 8 12.36 -29.58 -3.65
N ALA A 9 12.02 -28.28 -3.60
CA ALA A 9 11.14 -27.69 -4.60
C ALA A 9 11.85 -27.56 -5.95
N THR A 10 11.19 -27.92 -7.03
CA THR A 10 11.62 -27.62 -8.40
C THR A 10 11.31 -26.17 -8.72
N LEU A 11 12.32 -25.37 -9.05
CA LEU A 11 12.18 -23.94 -9.35
C LEU A 11 12.18 -23.71 -10.85
N GLY A 12 11.02 -23.29 -11.37
CA GLY A 12 10.87 -22.82 -12.74
C GLY A 12 10.97 -21.29 -12.80
N ARG A 13 11.73 -20.74 -13.74
CA ARG A 13 11.80 -19.31 -14.03
C ARG A 13 11.43 -19.04 -15.48
N ILE A 14 10.54 -18.09 -15.68
CA ILE A 14 10.19 -17.57 -17.00
C ILE A 14 10.60 -16.12 -17.04
N ASP A 15 11.42 -15.72 -17.99
CA ASP A 15 11.86 -14.35 -18.20
C ASP A 15 12.05 -14.09 -19.69
N ILE A 16 11.82 -12.84 -20.14
CA ILE A 16 12.05 -12.45 -21.53
C ILE A 16 13.55 -12.23 -21.81
N ALA A 17 14.32 -11.89 -20.78
CA ALA A 17 15.77 -11.70 -20.89
C ALA A 17 16.52 -12.99 -20.55
N PRO A 18 17.30 -13.58 -21.49
CA PRO A 18 18.06 -14.81 -21.21
C PRO A 18 19.00 -14.68 -20.02
N THR A 19 19.62 -13.51 -19.86
CA THR A 19 20.56 -13.22 -18.76
C THR A 19 19.91 -13.27 -17.38
N GLU A 20 18.61 -13.06 -17.28
CA GLU A 20 17.87 -13.11 -16.03
C GLU A 20 17.64 -14.53 -15.53
N ILE A 21 17.68 -15.52 -16.41
CA ILE A 21 17.51 -16.94 -16.02
C ILE A 21 18.65 -17.36 -15.06
N ASP A 22 19.85 -16.92 -15.31
CA ASP A 22 21.04 -17.34 -14.56
C ASP A 22 21.33 -16.49 -13.30
N THR A 23 20.57 -15.43 -13.06
CA THR A 23 20.78 -14.55 -11.89
C THR A 23 20.29 -15.12 -10.57
N SER A 24 19.49 -16.19 -10.61
CA SER A 24 19.01 -16.86 -9.41
C SER A 24 20.01 -17.94 -8.96
N PRO A 25 20.22 -18.15 -7.65
CA PRO A 25 21.16 -19.15 -7.15
C PRO A 25 20.75 -20.58 -7.50
N ARG A 26 19.48 -20.81 -7.91
CA ARG A 26 18.98 -22.11 -8.36
C ARG A 26 17.82 -21.90 -9.33
N VAL A 27 17.94 -22.43 -10.51
CA VAL A 27 16.86 -22.58 -11.49
C VAL A 27 16.93 -23.99 -12.06
N ASP A 28 15.90 -24.80 -11.85
CA ASP A 28 15.84 -26.17 -12.37
C ASP A 28 15.26 -26.20 -13.79
N ILE A 29 14.35 -25.28 -14.10
CA ILE A 29 13.69 -25.15 -15.40
C ILE A 29 13.71 -23.67 -15.81
N GLY A 30 14.54 -23.31 -16.78
CA GLY A 30 14.61 -21.96 -17.35
C GLY A 30 13.82 -21.89 -18.67
N VAL A 31 12.95 -20.87 -18.80
CA VAL A 31 12.18 -20.61 -20.04
C VAL A 31 12.39 -19.16 -20.44
N VAL A 32 13.01 -18.94 -21.60
CA VAL A 32 13.12 -17.59 -22.18
C VAL A 32 11.91 -17.34 -23.05
N ALA A 33 10.97 -16.53 -22.55
CA ALA A 33 9.73 -16.24 -23.26
C ALA A 33 9.01 -15.01 -22.69
N ASP A 34 8.13 -14.40 -23.49
CA ASP A 34 7.11 -13.49 -23.00
C ASP A 34 6.16 -14.22 -22.04
N ILE A 35 5.93 -13.66 -20.85
CA ILE A 35 5.16 -14.32 -19.79
C ILE A 35 3.71 -14.59 -20.19
N LYS A 36 3.07 -13.72 -20.99
CA LYS A 36 1.69 -13.93 -21.45
C LYS A 36 1.61 -15.11 -22.38
N VAL A 37 2.58 -15.23 -23.30
CA VAL A 37 2.66 -16.36 -24.25
C VAL A 37 2.92 -17.67 -23.52
N ALA A 38 3.92 -17.67 -22.62
CA ALA A 38 4.27 -18.86 -21.84
C ALA A 38 3.12 -19.32 -20.94
N LEU A 39 2.42 -18.41 -20.27
CA LEU A 39 1.24 -18.77 -19.46
C LEU A 39 0.10 -19.32 -20.31
N GLY A 40 -0.14 -18.77 -21.50
CA GLY A 40 -1.13 -19.31 -22.44
C GLY A 40 -0.81 -20.76 -22.85
N GLN A 41 0.46 -21.03 -23.15
CA GLN A 41 0.93 -22.38 -23.50
C GLN A 41 0.83 -23.34 -22.30
N LEU A 42 1.18 -22.89 -21.08
CA LEU A 42 1.04 -23.68 -19.86
C LEU A 42 -0.41 -24.04 -19.58
N ILE A 43 -1.34 -23.09 -19.71
CA ILE A 43 -2.77 -23.32 -19.53
C ILE A 43 -3.25 -24.40 -20.51
N ALA A 44 -2.91 -24.26 -21.80
CA ALA A 44 -3.26 -25.24 -22.81
C ALA A 44 -2.66 -26.64 -22.56
N ALA A 45 -1.40 -26.69 -22.08
CA ALA A 45 -0.72 -27.93 -21.74
C ALA A 45 -1.29 -28.63 -20.49
N CYS A 46 -1.96 -27.89 -19.60
CA CYS A 46 -2.62 -28.41 -18.41
C CYS A 46 -4.06 -28.85 -18.63
N ASP A 47 -4.63 -28.49 -19.79
CA ASP A 47 -6.02 -28.85 -20.12
C ASP A 47 -6.24 -30.36 -20.06
N GLY A 48 -7.31 -30.78 -19.38
CA GLY A 48 -7.63 -32.18 -19.12
C GLY A 48 -6.68 -32.94 -18.18
N LYS A 49 -5.53 -32.37 -17.80
CA LYS A 49 -4.54 -33.00 -16.90
C LYS A 49 -4.71 -32.58 -15.44
N ILE A 50 -5.23 -31.39 -15.20
CA ILE A 50 -5.42 -30.82 -13.87
C ILE A 50 -6.91 -30.58 -13.66
N THR A 51 -7.45 -31.16 -12.60
CA THR A 51 -8.84 -30.93 -12.18
C THR A 51 -8.89 -30.17 -10.87
N PRO A 52 -10.00 -29.51 -10.52
CA PRO A 52 -10.15 -28.86 -9.22
C PRO A 52 -9.85 -29.79 -8.02
N ALA A 53 -10.13 -31.10 -8.17
CA ALA A 53 -9.88 -32.09 -7.13
C ALA A 53 -8.37 -32.39 -6.92
N THR A 54 -7.53 -32.18 -7.94
CA THR A 54 -6.09 -32.51 -7.89
C THR A 54 -5.38 -31.83 -6.71
N TYR A 55 -5.77 -30.60 -6.39
CA TYR A 55 -5.14 -29.82 -5.32
C TYR A 55 -6.13 -29.40 -4.23
N GLN A 56 -7.25 -30.13 -4.06
CA GLN A 56 -8.30 -29.70 -3.12
C GLN A 56 -7.79 -29.59 -1.68
N SER A 57 -7.07 -30.59 -1.18
CA SER A 57 -6.52 -30.57 0.19
C SER A 57 -5.56 -29.40 0.43
N TRP A 58 -4.76 -29.04 -0.57
CA TRP A 58 -3.87 -27.88 -0.50
C TRP A 58 -4.65 -26.56 -0.48
N ARG A 59 -5.65 -26.43 -1.31
CA ARG A 59 -6.55 -25.26 -1.35
C ARG A 59 -7.28 -25.08 -0.04
N ASP A 60 -7.82 -26.16 0.54
CA ASP A 60 -8.52 -26.12 1.83
C ASP A 60 -7.58 -25.69 2.96
N ARG A 61 -6.34 -26.20 2.96
CA ARG A 61 -5.31 -25.79 3.92
C ARG A 61 -4.98 -24.29 3.79
N LEU A 62 -4.80 -23.80 2.57
CA LEU A 62 -4.52 -22.37 2.32
C LEU A 62 -5.71 -21.51 2.74
N ALA A 63 -6.94 -21.90 2.39
CA ALA A 63 -8.15 -21.21 2.77
C ALA A 63 -8.32 -21.14 4.29
N GLY A 64 -8.12 -22.25 5.00
CA GLY A 64 -8.16 -22.28 6.45
C GLY A 64 -7.10 -21.38 7.12
N THR A 65 -5.87 -21.41 6.61
CA THR A 65 -4.79 -20.54 7.11
C THR A 65 -5.12 -19.05 6.87
N ASN A 66 -5.65 -18.73 5.69
CA ASN A 66 -6.06 -17.38 5.36
C ASN A 66 -7.21 -16.90 6.24
N ALA A 67 -8.24 -17.73 6.43
CA ALA A 67 -9.38 -17.40 7.29
C ALA A 67 -8.96 -17.09 8.74
N SER A 68 -8.03 -17.89 9.31
CA SER A 68 -7.50 -17.64 10.64
C SER A 68 -6.76 -16.31 10.74
N LYS A 69 -5.93 -15.99 9.74
CA LYS A 69 -5.20 -14.70 9.70
C LYS A 69 -6.13 -13.51 9.58
N VAL A 70 -7.16 -13.61 8.73
CA VAL A 70 -8.17 -12.56 8.57
C VAL A 70 -8.90 -12.34 9.89
N ALA A 71 -9.34 -13.40 10.57
CA ALA A 71 -10.03 -13.28 11.86
C ALA A 71 -9.16 -12.67 12.98
N GLU A 72 -7.84 -12.92 12.97
CA GLU A 72 -6.91 -12.25 13.88
C GLU A 72 -6.76 -10.77 13.53
N GLN A 73 -6.66 -10.45 12.26
CA GLN A 73 -6.50 -9.08 11.78
C GLN A 73 -7.75 -8.24 12.04
N GLU A 74 -8.94 -8.80 11.88
CA GLU A 74 -10.22 -8.10 12.12
C GLU A 74 -10.31 -7.52 13.53
N LYS A 75 -9.75 -8.20 14.54
CA LYS A 75 -9.71 -7.69 15.93
C LYS A 75 -8.90 -6.41 16.06
N VAL A 76 -7.84 -6.28 15.27
CA VAL A 76 -6.96 -5.09 15.29
C VAL A 76 -7.55 -3.99 14.38
N LEU A 77 -8.19 -4.38 13.28
CA LEU A 77 -8.90 -3.45 12.38
C LEU A 77 -10.05 -2.72 13.09
N ALA A 78 -10.71 -3.36 14.04
CA ALA A 78 -11.78 -2.77 14.86
C ALA A 78 -11.28 -2.04 16.12
N ASN A 79 -9.97 -1.76 16.22
CA ASN A 79 -9.38 -1.10 17.38
C ASN A 79 -9.77 0.39 17.45
N ASP A 80 -10.35 0.80 18.57
CA ASP A 80 -10.79 2.18 18.84
C ASP A 80 -9.81 2.97 19.73
N ALA A 81 -8.57 2.48 19.89
CA ALA A 81 -7.55 3.15 20.69
C ALA A 81 -7.12 4.51 20.10
N THR A 82 -6.75 5.41 20.98
CA THR A 82 -6.14 6.70 20.66
C THR A 82 -4.75 6.76 21.33
N PRO A 83 -3.67 7.07 20.60
CA PRO A 83 -3.59 7.38 19.16
C PRO A 83 -4.05 6.24 18.26
N ILE A 84 -4.53 6.60 17.06
CA ILE A 84 -5.17 5.67 16.12
C ILE A 84 -4.20 4.60 15.63
N HIS A 85 -4.57 3.32 15.78
CA HIS A 85 -3.76 2.24 15.23
C HIS A 85 -3.78 2.27 13.68
N PRO A 86 -2.63 2.19 12.96
CA PRO A 86 -2.60 2.30 11.50
C PRO A 86 -3.47 1.28 10.75
N LEU A 87 -3.73 0.10 11.31
CA LEU A 87 -4.68 -0.87 10.72
C LEU A 87 -6.13 -0.36 10.78
N ARG A 88 -6.53 0.37 11.84
CA ARG A 88 -7.85 1.00 11.88
C ARG A 88 -7.97 2.06 10.78
N LEU A 89 -6.96 2.89 10.59
CA LEU A 89 -6.92 3.82 9.47
C LEU A 89 -7.02 3.10 8.11
N CYS A 90 -6.25 2.01 7.91
CA CYS A 90 -6.32 1.22 6.69
C CYS A 90 -7.69 0.60 6.46
N LYS A 91 -8.39 0.18 7.53
CA LYS A 91 -9.76 -0.32 7.44
C LYS A 91 -10.71 0.75 6.90
N GLU A 92 -10.71 1.93 7.52
CA GLU A 92 -11.58 3.03 7.10
C GLU A 92 -11.29 3.46 5.65
N VAL A 93 -10.01 3.51 5.27
CA VAL A 93 -9.61 3.76 3.87
C VAL A 93 -10.10 2.66 2.94
N GLY A 94 -9.93 1.39 3.32
CA GLY A 94 -10.35 0.24 2.52
C GLY A 94 -11.86 0.17 2.31
N ASP A 95 -12.64 0.48 3.36
CA ASP A 95 -14.10 0.50 3.32
C ASP A 95 -14.66 1.75 2.59
N PHE A 96 -13.85 2.79 2.47
CA PHE A 96 -14.20 4.04 1.77
C PHE A 96 -13.95 3.96 0.26
N LEU A 97 -12.94 3.22 -0.16
CA LEU A 97 -12.51 3.18 -1.55
C LEU A 97 -13.55 2.50 -2.46
N ASP A 98 -13.80 3.13 -3.60
CA ASP A 98 -14.53 2.50 -4.70
C ASP A 98 -13.80 1.24 -5.18
N ARG A 99 -14.53 0.28 -5.71
CA ARG A 99 -13.95 -1.00 -6.16
C ARG A 99 -12.90 -0.83 -7.28
N ASP A 100 -13.00 0.22 -8.06
CA ASP A 100 -12.09 0.59 -9.15
C ASP A 100 -11.23 1.81 -8.82
N ALA A 101 -11.20 2.24 -7.55
CA ALA A 101 -10.34 3.31 -7.10
C ALA A 101 -8.86 3.03 -7.38
N VAL A 102 -8.08 4.08 -7.62
CA VAL A 102 -6.62 4.01 -7.65
C VAL A 102 -6.07 4.38 -6.29
N LEU A 103 -5.44 3.41 -5.65
CA LEU A 103 -4.76 3.57 -4.36
C LEU A 103 -3.25 3.69 -4.58
N VAL A 104 -2.70 4.83 -4.21
CA VAL A 104 -1.25 5.05 -4.12
C VAL A 104 -0.84 4.95 -2.66
N VAL A 105 0.20 4.15 -2.35
CA VAL A 105 0.67 4.03 -0.97
C VAL A 105 2.17 4.31 -0.91
N ASP A 106 2.57 5.23 -0.03
CA ASP A 106 3.97 5.64 0.14
C ASP A 106 4.33 5.77 1.63
N GLY A 107 5.54 5.40 1.96
CA GLY A 107 6.06 5.32 3.31
C GLY A 107 6.60 3.92 3.60
N GLN A 108 6.91 3.63 4.84
CA GLN A 108 7.39 2.32 5.26
C GLN A 108 6.32 1.54 6.04
N GLU A 109 5.95 2.00 7.23
CA GLU A 109 4.98 1.31 8.08
C GLU A 109 3.60 1.29 7.45
N ILE A 110 3.09 2.45 7.03
CA ILE A 110 1.76 2.53 6.44
C ILE A 110 1.66 1.76 5.11
N LEU A 111 2.77 1.68 4.35
CA LEU A 111 2.84 0.86 3.14
C LEU A 111 2.64 -0.63 3.48
N ASN A 112 3.27 -1.10 4.55
CA ASN A 112 3.13 -2.49 4.98
C ASN A 112 1.72 -2.79 5.51
N TYR A 113 1.15 -1.88 6.30
CA TYR A 113 -0.23 -2.00 6.78
C TYR A 113 -1.24 -1.99 5.62
N GLY A 114 -1.08 -1.07 4.67
CA GLY A 114 -1.94 -1.00 3.49
C GLY A 114 -1.84 -2.26 2.60
N ARG A 115 -0.64 -2.85 2.47
CA ARG A 115 -0.47 -4.13 1.75
C ARG A 115 -1.19 -5.30 2.42
N GLN A 116 -1.24 -5.30 3.74
CA GLN A 116 -1.82 -6.38 4.53
C GLN A 116 -3.33 -6.33 4.58
N SER A 117 -3.93 -5.15 4.51
CA SER A 117 -5.33 -4.95 4.89
C SER A 117 -6.23 -4.35 3.81
N ILE A 118 -5.70 -3.56 2.87
CA ILE A 118 -6.53 -2.94 1.84
C ILE A 118 -6.51 -3.80 0.58
N PRO A 119 -7.64 -4.38 0.13
CA PRO A 119 -7.70 -5.17 -1.07
C PRO A 119 -7.58 -4.31 -2.35
N THR A 120 -7.14 -4.92 -3.45
CA THR A 120 -7.11 -4.30 -4.77
C THR A 120 -7.79 -5.22 -5.76
N PHE A 121 -8.74 -4.69 -6.53
CA PHE A 121 -9.60 -5.48 -7.41
C PHE A 121 -9.28 -5.29 -8.89
N THR A 122 -8.65 -4.17 -9.25
CA THR A 122 -8.33 -3.83 -10.63
C THR A 122 -6.82 -3.81 -10.83
N PRO A 123 -6.29 -4.53 -11.83
CA PRO A 123 -4.85 -4.48 -12.15
C PRO A 123 -4.37 -3.05 -12.38
N ARG A 124 -3.17 -2.72 -11.87
CA ARG A 124 -2.53 -1.39 -11.94
C ARG A 124 -3.22 -0.29 -11.12
N HIS A 125 -4.26 -0.59 -10.35
CA HIS A 125 -4.91 0.39 -9.48
C HIS A 125 -4.31 0.44 -8.06
N ARG A 126 -3.23 -0.30 -7.80
CA ARG A 126 -2.37 -0.11 -6.63
C ARG A 126 -0.98 0.29 -7.10
N ILE A 127 -0.52 1.47 -6.65
CA ILE A 127 0.75 2.07 -7.06
C ILE A 127 1.62 2.33 -5.83
N ASN A 128 2.90 2.05 -5.95
CA ASN A 128 3.95 2.41 -4.98
C ASN A 128 5.31 2.46 -5.69
N SER A 129 6.38 2.76 -4.96
CA SER A 129 7.74 2.83 -5.50
C SER A 129 8.32 1.50 -6.03
N GLY A 130 7.60 0.39 -5.88
CA GLY A 130 8.04 -0.93 -6.35
C GLY A 130 9.34 -1.39 -5.68
N CYS A 131 10.23 -1.97 -6.48
CA CYS A 131 11.51 -2.52 -6.01
C CYS A 131 12.55 -1.46 -5.62
N PHE A 132 12.39 -0.22 -6.07
CA PHE A 132 13.32 0.86 -5.73
C PHE A 132 13.16 1.35 -4.28
N GLY A 133 11.96 1.18 -3.68
CA GLY A 133 11.71 1.57 -2.30
C GLY A 133 11.82 3.08 -2.02
N THR A 134 11.79 3.90 -3.06
CA THR A 134 11.90 5.36 -2.95
C THR A 134 10.69 5.93 -2.21
N MET A 135 10.93 6.79 -1.23
CA MET A 135 9.89 7.55 -0.53
C MET A 135 9.69 8.93 -1.16
N GLY A 136 8.52 9.53 -0.93
CA GLY A 136 8.15 10.83 -1.49
C GLY A 136 7.48 10.77 -2.85
N VAL A 137 7.38 9.59 -3.47
CA VAL A 137 6.78 9.42 -4.80
C VAL A 137 5.25 9.37 -4.78
N GLY A 138 4.65 9.16 -3.61
CA GLY A 138 3.22 8.88 -3.49
C GLY A 138 2.35 10.01 -4.04
N LEU A 139 2.57 11.24 -3.58
CA LEU A 139 1.78 12.39 -4.04
C LEU A 139 1.97 12.67 -5.54
N PRO A 140 3.20 12.75 -6.10
CA PRO A 140 3.40 12.84 -7.55
C PRO A 140 2.73 11.71 -8.34
N PHE A 141 2.77 10.48 -7.84
CA PHE A 141 2.08 9.36 -8.47
C PHE A 141 0.56 9.50 -8.41
N GLY A 142 0.01 10.03 -7.33
CA GLY A 142 -1.41 10.36 -7.20
C GLY A 142 -1.87 11.38 -8.24
N VAL A 143 -1.08 12.44 -8.43
CA VAL A 143 -1.32 13.45 -9.47
C VAL A 143 -1.32 12.80 -10.86
N GLY A 144 -0.28 12.03 -11.18
CA GLY A 144 -0.20 11.30 -12.44
C GLY A 144 -1.34 10.32 -12.66
N ALA A 145 -1.74 9.60 -11.61
CA ALA A 145 -2.86 8.66 -11.65
C ALA A 145 -4.19 9.37 -11.95
N LYS A 146 -4.46 10.52 -11.32
CA LYS A 146 -5.69 11.27 -11.57
C LYS A 146 -5.75 11.87 -12.97
N ILE A 147 -4.62 12.33 -13.49
CA ILE A 147 -4.52 12.80 -14.88
C ILE A 147 -4.78 11.66 -15.87
N ALA A 148 -4.23 10.47 -15.60
CA ALA A 148 -4.40 9.29 -16.45
C ALA A 148 -5.78 8.64 -16.33
N LYS A 149 -6.46 8.83 -15.19
CA LYS A 149 -7.74 8.22 -14.82
C LYS A 149 -8.67 9.29 -14.22
N PRO A 150 -9.11 10.28 -15.01
CA PRO A 150 -9.84 11.45 -14.49
C PRO A 150 -11.16 11.09 -13.80
N ASP A 151 -11.81 10.01 -14.20
CA ASP A 151 -13.11 9.59 -13.67
C ASP A 151 -13.00 8.70 -12.43
N ASN A 152 -11.82 8.14 -12.16
CA ASN A 152 -11.64 7.27 -11.00
C ASN A 152 -11.41 8.06 -9.70
N GLN A 153 -11.87 7.51 -8.59
CA GLN A 153 -11.40 7.93 -7.27
C GLN A 153 -9.90 7.65 -7.17
N VAL A 154 -9.13 8.65 -6.74
CA VAL A 154 -7.69 8.51 -6.48
C VAL A 154 -7.42 8.91 -5.05
N LEU A 155 -6.86 7.98 -4.28
CA LEU A 155 -6.44 8.21 -2.90
C LEU A 155 -4.97 7.90 -2.74
N VAL A 156 -4.25 8.80 -2.08
CA VAL A 156 -2.84 8.62 -1.72
C VAL A 156 -2.74 8.43 -0.20
N LEU A 157 -2.30 7.26 0.24
CA LEU A 157 -2.06 6.95 1.63
C LEU A 157 -0.57 7.11 1.94
N HIS A 158 -0.23 8.09 2.74
CA HIS A 158 1.14 8.48 3.07
C HIS A 158 1.52 8.23 4.53
N GLY A 159 2.81 7.94 4.78
CA GLY A 159 3.43 8.29 6.07
C GLY A 159 3.83 9.77 6.08
N ASP A 160 3.92 10.37 7.25
CA ASP A 160 4.29 11.78 7.41
C ASP A 160 5.69 12.10 6.87
N GLY A 161 6.67 11.22 7.11
CA GLY A 161 8.01 11.38 6.57
C GLY A 161 8.06 11.34 5.05
N SER A 162 7.34 10.41 4.41
CA SER A 162 7.29 10.34 2.95
C SER A 162 6.51 11.50 2.33
N PHE A 163 5.45 11.96 2.98
CA PHE A 163 4.68 13.13 2.55
C PHE A 163 5.55 14.39 2.55
N GLY A 164 6.32 14.63 3.62
CA GLY A 164 7.16 15.80 3.75
C GLY A 164 8.20 15.97 2.65
N LEU A 165 8.58 14.91 1.94
CA LEU A 165 9.55 14.97 0.84
C LEU A 165 9.03 15.72 -0.40
N ASN A 166 7.72 15.64 -0.68
CA ASN A 166 7.10 16.26 -1.86
C ASN A 166 5.75 16.92 -1.53
N ALA A 167 5.58 17.40 -0.31
CA ALA A 167 4.34 18.04 0.18
C ALA A 167 3.86 19.21 -0.68
N MET A 168 4.78 19.91 -1.34
CA MET A 168 4.48 21.04 -2.23
C MET A 168 3.66 20.64 -3.45
N GLU A 169 3.55 19.36 -3.78
CA GLU A 169 2.66 18.88 -4.86
C GLU A 169 1.17 19.05 -4.52
N MET A 170 0.82 19.35 -3.26
CA MET A 170 -0.54 19.81 -2.93
C MET A 170 -0.89 21.13 -3.62
N ASP A 171 0.07 22.06 -3.73
CA ASP A 171 -0.09 23.29 -4.54
C ASP A 171 -0.24 22.95 -6.04
N THR A 172 0.50 21.97 -6.54
CA THR A 172 0.34 21.47 -7.92
C THR A 172 -1.09 20.96 -8.15
N CYS A 173 -1.65 20.22 -7.21
CA CYS A 173 -3.04 19.74 -7.29
C CYS A 173 -4.04 20.91 -7.40
N VAL A 174 -3.85 21.96 -6.59
CA VAL A 174 -4.71 23.15 -6.62
C VAL A 174 -4.58 23.91 -7.94
N ARG A 175 -3.36 24.24 -8.34
CA ARG A 175 -3.10 25.03 -9.57
C ARG A 175 -3.59 24.36 -10.84
N HIS A 176 -3.57 23.03 -10.86
CA HIS A 176 -3.96 22.26 -12.06
C HIS A 176 -5.34 21.61 -11.94
N GLY A 177 -6.08 21.85 -10.86
CA GLY A 177 -7.42 21.29 -10.68
C GLY A 177 -7.41 19.76 -10.66
N VAL A 178 -6.50 19.16 -9.88
CA VAL A 178 -6.36 17.70 -9.74
C VAL A 178 -6.99 17.26 -8.42
N PRO A 179 -8.28 16.88 -8.39
CA PRO A 179 -9.00 16.54 -7.17
C PRO A 179 -8.65 15.10 -6.74
N ILE A 180 -7.71 14.98 -5.82
CA ILE A 180 -7.32 13.73 -5.16
C ILE A 180 -7.49 13.86 -3.65
N THR A 181 -7.65 12.73 -2.98
CA THR A 181 -7.63 12.67 -1.51
C THR A 181 -6.28 12.15 -1.05
N VAL A 182 -5.60 12.92 -0.20
CA VAL A 182 -4.35 12.52 0.46
C VAL A 182 -4.65 12.23 1.92
N VAL A 183 -4.29 11.05 2.40
CA VAL A 183 -4.45 10.62 3.79
C VAL A 183 -3.08 10.41 4.39
N ILE A 184 -2.77 11.09 5.47
CA ILE A 184 -1.50 10.97 6.17
C ILE A 184 -1.69 10.13 7.44
N SER A 185 -0.94 9.05 7.57
CA SER A 185 -0.72 8.36 8.83
C SER A 185 0.36 9.11 9.59
N LEU A 186 -0.05 10.07 10.41
CA LEU A 186 0.82 10.97 11.15
C LEU A 186 1.27 10.29 12.44
N ASN A 187 2.41 9.63 12.42
CA ASN A 187 3.00 8.98 13.60
C ASN A 187 4.16 9.78 14.23
N GLY A 188 4.43 10.97 13.74
CA GLY A 188 5.41 11.90 14.30
C GLY A 188 6.85 11.65 13.86
N GLY A 189 7.11 10.78 12.90
CA GLY A 189 8.48 10.61 12.45
C GLY A 189 8.80 9.39 11.60
N TRP A 190 10.08 9.22 11.34
CA TRP A 190 10.63 8.08 10.65
C TRP A 190 10.59 6.85 11.55
N THR A 191 9.99 5.79 11.08
CA THR A 191 9.81 4.54 11.83
C THR A 191 11.12 3.87 12.24
N ALA A 192 11.00 2.88 13.14
CA ALA A 192 12.10 2.13 13.73
C ALA A 192 12.99 2.95 14.67
N ASP A 193 12.42 3.92 15.35
CA ASP A 193 13.04 4.65 16.45
C ASP A 193 12.10 4.71 17.67
N PRO A 194 11.81 3.56 18.31
CA PRO A 194 10.87 3.52 19.43
C PRO A 194 11.39 4.28 20.67
N ASP A 195 12.69 4.41 20.80
CA ASP A 195 13.36 5.05 21.94
C ASP A 195 13.58 6.55 21.71
N GLY A 196 13.39 7.05 20.47
CA GLY A 196 13.55 8.47 20.11
C GLY A 196 14.99 8.96 20.19
N ASP A 197 15.97 8.07 20.11
CA ASP A 197 17.39 8.36 20.32
C ASP A 197 18.19 8.56 19.01
N LYS A 198 17.58 8.27 17.86
CA LYS A 198 18.24 8.38 16.55
C LYS A 198 18.08 9.78 15.96
N PRO A 199 19.18 10.48 15.69
CA PRO A 199 19.12 11.85 15.15
C PRO A 199 18.30 11.95 13.86
N GLY A 200 17.45 12.96 13.76
CA GLY A 200 16.67 13.29 12.56
C GLY A 200 15.49 12.38 12.29
N ARG A 201 15.13 11.48 13.20
CA ARG A 201 13.97 10.59 13.04
C ARG A 201 12.68 11.16 13.58
N ASP A 202 12.76 11.96 14.63
CA ASP A 202 11.61 12.68 15.17
C ASP A 202 11.25 13.85 14.26
N LEU A 203 10.03 13.85 13.73
CA LEU A 203 9.46 14.93 12.93
C LEU A 203 8.41 15.72 13.75
N GLY A 204 7.94 15.16 14.86
CA GLY A 204 6.80 15.65 15.63
C GLY A 204 5.48 15.57 14.87
N TYR A 205 4.39 15.78 15.58
CA TYR A 205 3.04 15.76 15.01
C TYR A 205 2.74 17.06 14.27
N LYS A 206 3.09 17.11 12.99
CA LYS A 206 2.96 18.33 12.17
C LYS A 206 1.53 18.53 11.67
N ARG A 207 1.12 19.79 11.63
CA ARG A 207 -0.17 20.24 11.10
C ARG A 207 -0.09 20.42 9.58
N TYR A 208 0.02 19.28 8.86
CA TYR A 208 0.02 19.28 7.39
C TYR A 208 -1.34 19.66 6.81
N ASP A 209 -2.41 19.50 7.58
CA ASP A 209 -3.73 20.01 7.28
C ASP A 209 -3.74 21.54 7.10
N LEU A 210 -3.16 22.29 8.04
CA LEU A 210 -3.07 23.75 7.93
C LEU A 210 -2.22 24.20 6.74
N MET A 211 -1.17 23.44 6.41
CA MET A 211 -0.37 23.72 5.21
C MET A 211 -1.22 23.51 3.93
N ALA A 212 -1.95 22.42 3.83
CA ALA A 212 -2.80 22.13 2.68
C ALA A 212 -3.94 23.15 2.57
N GLU A 213 -4.55 23.57 3.67
CA GLU A 213 -5.54 24.63 3.71
C GLU A 213 -4.99 25.95 3.16
N ALA A 214 -3.75 26.31 3.54
CA ALA A 214 -3.08 27.52 3.05
C ALA A 214 -2.89 27.53 1.51
N PHE A 215 -2.77 26.35 0.88
CA PHE A 215 -2.75 26.20 -0.58
C PHE A 215 -4.15 26.25 -1.21
N GLY A 216 -5.21 26.17 -0.42
CA GLY A 216 -6.57 26.16 -0.91
C GLY A 216 -7.20 24.75 -0.98
N CYS A 217 -6.57 23.72 -0.45
CA CYS A 217 -7.15 22.39 -0.34
C CYS A 217 -8.28 22.33 0.70
N HIS A 218 -9.15 21.34 0.61
CA HIS A 218 -9.93 20.89 1.77
C HIS A 218 -8.97 20.17 2.73
N ALA A 219 -9.08 20.43 4.03
CA ALA A 219 -8.16 19.85 5.00
C ALA A 219 -8.86 19.46 6.30
N GLU A 220 -8.46 18.30 6.84
CA GLU A 220 -8.99 17.71 8.07
C GLU A 220 -7.85 17.29 8.99
N TYR A 221 -8.05 17.42 10.30
CA TYR A 221 -7.17 16.88 11.33
C TYR A 221 -7.94 15.92 12.22
N VAL A 222 -7.55 14.66 12.25
CA VAL A 222 -8.30 13.57 12.87
C VAL A 222 -7.48 12.93 13.99
N GLU A 223 -8.05 12.89 15.20
CA GLU A 223 -7.45 12.30 16.41
C GLU A 223 -8.26 11.13 16.97
N SER A 224 -9.54 10.99 16.55
CA SER A 224 -10.43 9.91 16.96
C SER A 224 -10.69 8.93 15.82
N PRO A 225 -10.68 7.61 16.08
CA PRO A 225 -11.02 6.60 15.07
C PRO A 225 -12.37 6.82 14.39
N ASP A 226 -13.37 7.30 15.14
CA ASP A 226 -14.73 7.51 14.64
C ASP A 226 -14.85 8.72 13.70
N ASP A 227 -13.88 9.63 13.73
CA ASP A 227 -13.85 10.81 12.86
C ASP A 227 -13.19 10.52 11.50
N ILE A 228 -12.51 9.38 11.32
CA ILE A 228 -11.81 9.06 10.08
C ILE A 228 -12.81 8.98 8.92
N ARG A 229 -13.89 8.19 9.07
CA ARG A 229 -14.87 7.99 8.00
C ARG A 229 -15.58 9.29 7.60
N PRO A 230 -16.10 10.09 8.54
CA PRO A 230 -16.70 11.39 8.22
C PRO A 230 -15.73 12.35 7.51
N ALA A 231 -14.44 12.37 7.91
CA ALA A 231 -13.43 13.20 7.26
C ALA A 231 -13.16 12.75 5.80
N LEU A 232 -13.11 11.44 5.55
CA LEU A 232 -12.96 10.89 4.19
C LEU A 232 -14.16 11.24 3.31
N GLU A 233 -15.38 11.21 3.85
CA GLU A 233 -16.61 11.57 3.13
C GLU A 233 -16.61 13.05 2.74
N ARG A 234 -16.25 13.96 3.65
CA ARG A 234 -16.08 15.39 3.33
C ARG A 234 -14.97 15.65 2.33
N ALA A 235 -13.88 14.87 2.40
CA ALA A 235 -12.81 14.93 1.40
C ALA A 235 -13.33 14.51 0.00
N ALA A 236 -14.19 13.48 -0.08
CA ALA A 236 -14.81 13.06 -1.34
C ALA A 236 -15.76 14.15 -1.89
N GLU A 237 -16.55 14.80 -1.03
CA GLU A 237 -17.40 15.93 -1.43
C GLU A 237 -16.55 17.09 -2.00
N ALA A 238 -15.42 17.40 -1.36
CA ALA A 238 -14.50 18.39 -1.87
C ALA A 238 -13.91 18.00 -3.23
N ASN A 239 -13.51 16.72 -3.40
CA ASN A 239 -13.02 16.21 -4.69
C ASN A 239 -14.11 16.29 -5.78
N ALA A 240 -15.35 15.97 -5.47
CA ALA A 240 -16.48 16.10 -6.39
C ALA A 240 -16.70 17.56 -6.83
N ALA A 241 -16.39 18.52 -5.95
CA ALA A 241 -16.39 19.96 -6.26
C ALA A 241 -15.10 20.44 -6.98
N GLY A 242 -14.20 19.52 -7.38
CA GLY A 242 -12.96 19.85 -8.07
C GLY A 242 -11.81 20.31 -7.16
N LYS A 243 -11.95 20.18 -5.84
CA LYS A 243 -10.96 20.63 -4.86
C LYS A 243 -10.16 19.46 -4.30
N PRO A 244 -8.82 19.48 -4.31
CA PRO A 244 -8.01 18.46 -3.64
C PRO A 244 -8.21 18.49 -2.14
N ALA A 245 -8.03 17.32 -1.49
CA ALA A 245 -8.28 17.16 -0.06
C ALA A 245 -7.10 16.48 0.64
N LEU A 246 -6.84 16.87 1.91
CA LEU A 246 -5.88 16.23 2.78
C LEU A 246 -6.52 15.89 4.12
N VAL A 247 -6.40 14.64 4.55
CA VAL A 247 -6.84 14.15 5.86
C VAL A 247 -5.61 13.74 6.66
N ASN A 248 -5.27 14.51 7.69
CA ASN A 248 -4.11 14.31 8.54
C ASN A 248 -4.54 13.55 9.80
N VAL A 249 -4.21 12.26 9.88
CA VAL A 249 -4.70 11.33 10.91
C VAL A 249 -3.60 11.01 11.91
N VAL A 250 -3.81 11.35 13.18
CA VAL A 250 -2.86 11.08 14.27
C VAL A 250 -2.81 9.57 14.55
N ALA A 251 -1.67 8.98 14.24
CA ALA A 251 -1.44 7.54 14.35
C ALA A 251 -0.49 7.18 15.48
N ASP A 252 -0.64 5.96 16.00
CA ASP A 252 0.22 5.41 17.05
C ASP A 252 1.65 5.21 16.56
N HIS A 253 2.58 5.95 17.16
CA HIS A 253 4.01 5.89 16.86
C HIS A 253 4.67 4.58 17.33
N THR A 254 4.04 3.82 18.22
CA THR A 254 4.56 2.56 18.75
C THR A 254 4.14 1.35 17.90
N ALA A 255 3.10 1.49 17.09
CA ALA A 255 2.61 0.44 16.22
C ALA A 255 3.68 0.03 15.19
N ARG A 256 3.89 -1.28 15.02
CA ARG A 256 4.82 -1.85 14.04
C ARG A 256 4.14 -2.88 13.19
N ALA A 257 4.24 -2.72 11.87
CA ALA A 257 3.75 -3.73 10.94
C ALA A 257 4.58 -5.02 11.08
N THR A 258 3.89 -6.15 11.07
CA THR A 258 4.56 -7.45 11.06
C THR A 258 5.28 -7.63 9.72
N THR A 259 6.55 -7.27 9.67
CA THR A 259 7.38 -7.56 8.51
C THR A 259 7.88 -8.99 8.60
N THR A 260 7.59 -9.81 7.60
CA THR A 260 8.33 -11.05 7.42
C THR A 260 9.83 -10.71 7.35
N ALA A 261 10.69 -11.64 7.74
CA ALA A 261 12.15 -11.49 7.88
C ALA A 261 12.92 -10.90 6.67
N PHE A 262 12.27 -10.07 5.87
CA PHE A 262 12.81 -9.33 4.72
C PHE A 262 13.93 -8.37 5.14
N THR A 263 13.84 -7.84 6.34
CA THR A 263 14.82 -6.90 6.92
C THR A 263 16.19 -7.50 7.20
N ARG A 264 16.33 -8.82 7.17
CA ARG A 264 17.63 -9.47 7.35
C ARG A 264 18.52 -9.47 6.09
N TYR A 265 18.03 -8.95 4.96
CA TYR A 265 18.79 -8.92 3.70
C TYR A 265 19.40 -7.54 3.38
N THR A 266 19.16 -6.53 4.21
CA THR A 266 19.63 -5.16 3.96
C THR A 266 20.73 -4.70 4.91
N THR A 267 21.40 -5.62 5.60
CA THR A 267 22.62 -5.32 6.37
C THR A 267 23.80 -6.09 5.80
#